data_b117c81c64c12424af85750864392be0
#
_entry.id   b117c81c64c12424af85750864392be0
#
_cell.length_a   1.000
_cell.length_b   1.000
_cell.length_c   1.000
_cell.angle_alpha   90.00
_cell.angle_beta   90.00
_cell.angle_gamma   90.00
#
_symmetry.space_group_name_H-M   'P 1'
#
loop_
_entity.id
_entity.type
_entity.pdbx_description
1 polymer ?
#
loop_
_entity_poly.entity_id
_entity_poly.type
_entity_poly.pdbx_seq_one_letter_code
_entity_poly.pdbx_strand_id
1 'polypeptide(L)'
;KMDREARDPFALCEEIEKELGIDTYPVNWPIGCGKEFFGVYDRSERCILHFTDEGHAKKAGITSIELDDPTLVDLIGQSRRDTLADEVELLGAGRDFDLDAVRCGKLSPVFFGSALTNFGVEPFLNAFLKMTTPPLPRVSDLGEVDVYSPDFSAFVFKIQANMNKAHRDRLAFMRICSGKFERDSEYFHVQSGRKMRLSQPQTMMAAEREIVDEAYAGDIIGVFDPGIFSIGDTITVPGKKFRFSGIPTFEPEHFMLVSPKDTMKRKQFVKGVEQIAQEGAIQIFKIPDSGFEDVVVGVVGTLQFDVFEYRMKNEYGVDLRMSGLPYEHLRFIRACPCDVKDLMLCSGSRVLEDFKGRKLIAFGGEWSVGFLTKHNEGLVLEDWLSV
;
A
#
# COMPACT_ATOMS: atom_id res chain seq x y z
N LYS A 1 -15.59 6.24 -12.59
CA LYS A 1 -16.53 5.29 -13.25
C LYS A 1 -17.71 6.06 -13.83
N MET A 2 -17.42 7.04 -14.70
CA MET A 2 -18.45 7.91 -15.30
C MET A 2 -19.37 7.17 -16.29
N ASP A 3 -19.05 5.93 -16.63
CA ASP A 3 -19.90 4.98 -17.36
C ASP A 3 -21.13 4.49 -16.56
N ARG A 4 -21.24 4.89 -15.28
CA ARG A 4 -22.35 4.56 -14.38
C ARG A 4 -22.95 5.82 -13.79
N GLU A 5 -24.18 5.69 -13.27
CA GLU A 5 -24.79 6.74 -12.45
C GLU A 5 -23.85 7.13 -11.31
N ALA A 6 -23.61 8.43 -11.15
CA ALA A 6 -22.70 9.00 -10.20
C ALA A 6 -23.42 10.00 -9.28
N ARG A 7 -22.83 10.24 -8.11
CA ARG A 7 -23.24 11.33 -7.22
C ARG A 7 -22.76 12.68 -7.80
N ASP A 8 -23.31 13.74 -7.25
CA ASP A 8 -22.89 15.10 -7.59
C ASP A 8 -21.37 15.27 -7.42
N PRO A 9 -20.65 15.78 -8.45
CA PRO A 9 -19.20 15.94 -8.41
C PRO A 9 -18.70 16.89 -7.33
N PHE A 10 -19.44 17.98 -7.02
CA PHE A 10 -19.08 18.89 -5.94
C PHE A 10 -19.16 18.18 -4.58
N ALA A 11 -20.25 17.44 -4.34
CA ALA A 11 -20.41 16.67 -3.11
C ALA A 11 -19.33 15.60 -2.93
N LEU A 12 -18.83 15.00 -4.03
CA LEU A 12 -17.73 14.05 -3.96
C LEU A 12 -16.40 14.73 -3.58
N CYS A 13 -16.11 15.90 -4.11
CA CYS A 13 -14.91 16.66 -3.74
C CYS A 13 -14.99 17.10 -2.26
N GLU A 14 -16.13 17.60 -1.80
CA GLU A 14 -16.35 18.00 -0.40
C GLU A 14 -16.18 16.80 0.56
N GLU A 15 -16.69 15.63 0.20
CA GLU A 15 -16.51 14.40 0.99
C GLU A 15 -15.04 14.02 1.11
N ILE A 16 -14.27 14.07 0.02
CA ILE A 16 -12.82 13.80 0.02
C ILE A 16 -12.10 14.77 0.96
N GLU A 17 -12.39 16.06 0.85
CA GLU A 17 -11.78 17.10 1.70
C GLU A 17 -12.08 16.87 3.18
N LYS A 18 -13.32 16.55 3.50
CA LYS A 18 -13.77 16.30 4.87
C LYS A 18 -13.16 15.04 5.48
N GLU A 19 -13.16 13.93 4.74
CA GLU A 19 -12.72 12.62 5.26
C GLU A 19 -11.20 12.48 5.29
N LEU A 20 -10.50 13.08 4.33
CA LEU A 20 -9.05 12.93 4.20
C LEU A 20 -8.26 14.15 4.69
N GLY A 21 -8.92 15.31 4.91
CA GLY A 21 -8.25 16.53 5.32
C GLY A 21 -7.26 17.06 4.27
N ILE A 22 -7.49 16.77 2.99
CA ILE A 22 -6.68 17.21 1.86
C ILE A 22 -7.58 17.99 0.88
N ASP A 23 -7.12 19.15 0.46
CA ASP A 23 -7.86 19.95 -0.52
C ASP A 23 -7.96 19.25 -1.88
N THR A 24 -9.03 19.51 -2.62
CA THR A 24 -9.24 18.96 -3.97
C THR A 24 -9.16 20.05 -5.04
N TYR A 25 -8.70 19.67 -6.24
CA TYR A 25 -8.76 20.50 -7.43
C TYR A 25 -9.24 19.65 -8.62
N PRO A 26 -10.49 19.80 -9.04
CA PRO A 26 -10.96 19.19 -10.29
C PRO A 26 -10.17 19.75 -11.48
N VAL A 27 -9.35 18.91 -12.12
CA VAL A 27 -8.60 19.30 -13.32
C VAL A 27 -9.49 19.27 -14.55
N ASN A 28 -10.43 18.33 -14.58
CA ASN A 28 -11.50 18.27 -15.54
C ASN A 28 -12.86 18.20 -14.83
N TRP A 29 -13.94 18.48 -15.56
CA TRP A 29 -15.29 18.44 -15.03
C TRP A 29 -16.20 17.58 -15.90
N PRO A 30 -17.01 16.66 -15.34
CA PRO A 30 -17.79 15.71 -16.13
C PRO A 30 -19.03 16.37 -16.74
N ILE A 31 -19.35 15.98 -17.96
CA ILE A 31 -20.57 16.38 -18.66
C ILE A 31 -21.50 15.18 -18.74
N GLY A 32 -22.42 15.07 -17.76
CA GLY A 32 -23.29 13.93 -17.57
C GLY A 32 -22.61 12.75 -16.90
N CYS A 33 -23.37 11.67 -16.71
CA CYS A 33 -22.88 10.39 -16.16
C CYS A 33 -23.71 9.22 -16.71
N GLY A 34 -23.24 8.00 -16.52
CA GLY A 34 -23.89 6.79 -17.00
C GLY A 34 -23.96 6.78 -18.52
N LYS A 35 -25.12 6.50 -19.07
CA LYS A 35 -25.36 6.47 -20.51
C LYS A 35 -25.30 7.85 -21.16
N GLU A 36 -25.44 8.89 -20.35
CA GLU A 36 -25.43 10.28 -20.78
C GLU A 36 -24.07 10.97 -20.62
N PHE A 37 -23.03 10.21 -20.26
CA PHE A 37 -21.69 10.73 -20.14
C PHE A 37 -21.14 11.11 -21.51
N PHE A 38 -21.14 12.40 -21.80
CA PHE A 38 -20.71 12.96 -23.08
C PHE A 38 -19.19 13.13 -23.16
N GLY A 39 -18.58 13.58 -22.06
CA GLY A 39 -17.17 13.91 -22.01
C GLY A 39 -16.82 14.69 -20.77
N VAL A 40 -15.73 15.45 -20.83
CA VAL A 40 -15.28 16.30 -19.73
C VAL A 40 -14.90 17.68 -20.23
N TYR A 41 -15.13 18.71 -19.40
CA TYR A 41 -14.53 20.02 -19.60
C TYR A 41 -13.13 20.05 -19.00
N ASP A 42 -12.11 20.30 -19.81
CA ASP A 42 -10.72 20.48 -19.34
C ASP A 42 -10.51 21.93 -18.92
N ARG A 43 -10.22 22.14 -17.63
CA ARG A 43 -10.04 23.48 -17.06
C ARG A 43 -8.73 24.14 -17.53
N SER A 44 -7.71 23.36 -17.84
CA SER A 44 -6.39 23.86 -18.27
C SER A 44 -6.46 24.39 -19.68
N GLU A 45 -7.05 23.62 -20.58
CA GLU A 45 -7.17 23.94 -22.00
C GLU A 45 -8.46 24.77 -22.29
N ARG A 46 -9.38 24.86 -21.32
CA ARG A 46 -10.70 25.54 -21.43
C ARG A 46 -11.56 25.04 -22.56
N CYS A 47 -11.53 23.75 -22.80
CA CYS A 47 -12.29 23.10 -23.87
C CYS A 47 -13.00 21.84 -23.37
N ILE A 48 -13.98 21.39 -24.10
CA ILE A 48 -14.70 20.16 -23.87
C ILE A 48 -14.02 19.05 -24.66
N LEU A 49 -13.65 17.97 -23.97
CA LEU A 49 -13.15 16.74 -24.58
C LEU A 49 -14.31 15.77 -24.71
N HIS A 50 -14.83 15.62 -25.91
CA HIS A 50 -15.86 14.64 -26.26
C HIS A 50 -15.22 13.30 -26.57
N PHE A 51 -15.71 12.22 -25.95
CA PHE A 51 -15.19 10.87 -26.14
C PHE A 51 -16.13 10.03 -26.98
N THR A 52 -15.55 9.31 -27.96
CA THR A 52 -16.28 8.36 -28.80
C THR A 52 -15.73 6.95 -28.56
N ASP A 53 -16.64 5.97 -28.48
CA ASP A 53 -16.27 4.56 -28.32
C ASP A 53 -15.85 3.98 -29.69
N GLU A 54 -14.58 3.58 -29.78
CA GLU A 54 -14.03 2.89 -30.98
C GLU A 54 -13.95 1.37 -30.79
N GLY A 55 -14.53 0.85 -29.69
CA GLY A 55 -14.57 -0.57 -29.35
C GLY A 55 -13.63 -0.98 -28.23
N HIS A 56 -13.89 -2.15 -27.64
CA HIS A 56 -13.13 -2.68 -26.51
C HIS A 56 -11.62 -2.71 -26.76
N ALA A 57 -10.86 -2.24 -25.76
CA ALA A 57 -9.39 -2.19 -25.73
C ALA A 57 -8.75 -1.25 -26.80
N LYS A 58 -9.52 -0.41 -27.47
CA LYS A 58 -9.00 0.64 -28.34
C LYS A 58 -8.91 1.98 -27.60
N LYS A 59 -8.04 2.85 -28.10
CA LYS A 59 -7.96 4.24 -27.65
C LYS A 59 -9.29 4.92 -28.00
N ALA A 60 -9.87 5.65 -27.02
CA ALA A 60 -11.07 6.45 -27.31
C ALA A 60 -10.75 7.56 -28.29
N GLY A 61 -11.66 7.81 -29.23
CA GLY A 61 -11.59 9.01 -30.04
C GLY A 61 -11.82 10.25 -29.18
N ILE A 62 -11.04 11.30 -29.38
CA ILE A 62 -11.15 12.56 -28.64
C ILE A 62 -11.36 13.69 -29.63
N THR A 63 -12.45 14.43 -29.47
CA THR A 63 -12.72 15.66 -30.19
C THR A 63 -12.77 16.81 -29.22
N SER A 64 -12.03 17.88 -29.48
CA SER A 64 -12.06 19.10 -28.69
C SER A 64 -13.12 20.06 -29.22
N ILE A 65 -13.96 20.61 -28.32
CA ILE A 65 -15.04 21.54 -28.64
C ILE A 65 -14.91 22.73 -27.66
N GLU A 66 -14.99 23.95 -28.16
CA GLU A 66 -15.00 25.13 -27.32
C GLU A 66 -16.33 25.28 -26.58
N LEU A 67 -16.32 25.84 -25.39
CA LEU A 67 -17.54 26.04 -24.57
C LEU A 67 -18.58 26.92 -25.27
N ASP A 68 -18.10 27.88 -26.07
CA ASP A 68 -18.94 28.84 -26.83
C ASP A 68 -19.30 28.36 -28.25
N ASP A 69 -18.89 27.14 -28.62
CA ASP A 69 -19.22 26.59 -29.93
C ASP A 69 -20.73 26.34 -30.05
N PRO A 70 -21.38 26.92 -31.05
CA PRO A 70 -22.82 26.75 -31.26
C PRO A 70 -23.24 25.27 -31.46
N THR A 71 -22.36 24.43 -31.98
CA THR A 71 -22.63 23.00 -32.18
C THR A 71 -22.77 22.23 -30.86
N LEU A 72 -22.26 22.76 -29.77
CA LEU A 72 -22.40 22.16 -28.44
C LEU A 72 -23.86 22.02 -28.02
N VAL A 73 -24.67 23.04 -28.29
CA VAL A 73 -26.12 23.00 -28.00
C VAL A 73 -26.83 21.88 -28.75
N ASP A 74 -26.44 21.63 -30.00
CA ASP A 74 -27.02 20.56 -30.81
C ASP A 74 -26.61 19.17 -30.28
N LEU A 75 -25.43 19.07 -29.63
CA LEU A 75 -24.89 17.81 -29.11
C LEU A 75 -25.44 17.45 -27.72
N ILE A 76 -25.51 18.42 -26.80
CA ILE A 76 -25.88 18.15 -25.40
C ILE A 76 -27.20 18.78 -24.97
N GLY A 77 -27.79 19.65 -25.77
CA GLY A 77 -28.98 20.44 -25.46
C GLY A 77 -28.70 21.71 -24.64
N GLN A 78 -29.60 22.69 -24.79
CA GLN A 78 -29.43 24.04 -24.16
C GLN A 78 -29.31 23.94 -22.63
N SER A 79 -30.22 23.19 -21.99
CA SER A 79 -30.24 23.09 -20.51
C SER A 79 -28.93 22.56 -19.93
N ARG A 80 -28.35 21.52 -20.56
CA ARG A 80 -27.09 20.94 -20.09
C ARG A 80 -25.89 21.85 -20.35
N ARG A 81 -25.93 22.56 -21.48
CA ARG A 81 -24.92 23.59 -21.79
C ARG A 81 -24.94 24.73 -20.76
N ASP A 82 -26.13 25.20 -20.37
CA ASP A 82 -26.29 26.27 -19.39
C ASP A 82 -25.82 25.80 -18.00
N THR A 83 -26.21 24.59 -17.59
CA THR A 83 -25.72 23.98 -16.34
C THR A 83 -24.17 23.87 -16.33
N LEU A 84 -23.58 23.42 -17.45
CA LEU A 84 -22.11 23.35 -17.55
C LEU A 84 -21.46 24.73 -17.42
N ALA A 85 -22.04 25.75 -18.03
CA ALA A 85 -21.52 27.12 -17.95
C ALA A 85 -21.53 27.64 -16.51
N ASP A 86 -22.63 27.42 -15.77
CA ASP A 86 -22.75 27.78 -14.35
C ASP A 86 -21.72 27.02 -13.50
N GLU A 87 -21.55 25.73 -13.72
CA GLU A 87 -20.58 24.89 -13.00
C GLU A 87 -19.13 25.35 -13.29
N VAL A 88 -18.81 25.67 -14.53
CA VAL A 88 -17.49 26.18 -14.94
C VAL A 88 -17.21 27.54 -14.30
N GLU A 89 -18.21 28.43 -14.16
CA GLU A 89 -18.09 29.70 -13.46
C GLU A 89 -17.81 29.48 -11.98
N LEU A 90 -18.54 28.57 -11.33
CA LEU A 90 -18.31 28.20 -9.93
C LEU A 90 -16.90 27.63 -9.70
N LEU A 91 -16.44 26.74 -10.59
CA LEU A 91 -15.09 26.20 -10.53
C LEU A 91 -14.01 27.27 -10.74
N GLY A 92 -14.29 28.27 -11.59
CA GLY A 92 -13.41 29.41 -11.83
C GLY A 92 -13.30 30.37 -10.65
N ALA A 93 -14.36 30.50 -9.85
CA ALA A 93 -14.38 31.31 -8.62
C ALA A 93 -13.66 30.59 -7.44
N GLY A 94 -13.39 29.31 -7.59
CA GLY A 94 -12.71 28.51 -6.57
C GLY A 94 -11.18 28.68 -6.57
N ARG A 95 -10.50 27.68 -6.05
CA ARG A 95 -9.02 27.66 -5.92
C ARG A 95 -8.33 27.51 -7.28
N ASP A 96 -7.19 28.19 -7.42
CA ASP A 96 -6.26 27.97 -8.54
C ASP A 96 -5.45 26.68 -8.35
N PHE A 97 -4.99 26.12 -9.47
CA PHE A 97 -4.12 24.95 -9.45
C PHE A 97 -2.73 25.30 -8.93
N ASP A 98 -2.32 24.64 -7.86
CA ASP A 98 -1.02 24.79 -7.22
C ASP A 98 -0.23 23.46 -7.28
N LEU A 99 0.74 23.38 -8.19
CA LEU A 99 1.55 22.19 -8.36
C LEU A 99 2.45 21.89 -7.14
N ASP A 100 2.89 22.90 -6.43
CA ASP A 100 3.74 22.70 -5.25
C ASP A 100 2.89 22.17 -4.07
N ALA A 101 1.65 22.63 -3.95
CA ALA A 101 0.71 22.04 -3.00
C ALA A 101 0.39 20.57 -3.33
N VAL A 102 0.29 20.21 -4.63
CA VAL A 102 0.15 18.82 -5.07
C VAL A 102 1.37 17.99 -4.66
N ARG A 103 2.59 18.48 -4.93
CA ARG A 103 3.84 17.81 -4.57
C ARG A 103 4.04 17.63 -3.07
N CYS A 104 3.52 18.57 -2.27
CA CYS A 104 3.55 18.50 -0.82
C CYS A 104 2.40 17.68 -0.21
N GLY A 105 1.51 17.11 -1.04
CA GLY A 105 0.37 16.31 -0.57
C GLY A 105 -0.73 17.13 0.13
N LYS A 106 -0.80 18.44 -0.09
CA LYS A 106 -1.83 19.32 0.45
C LYS A 106 -3.02 19.51 -0.48
N LEU A 107 -2.82 19.30 -1.77
CA LEU A 107 -3.82 19.44 -2.82
C LEU A 107 -3.86 18.15 -3.65
N SER A 108 -5.04 17.58 -3.84
CA SER A 108 -5.26 16.40 -4.68
C SER A 108 -5.91 16.80 -6.01
N PRO A 109 -5.24 16.59 -7.16
CA PRO A 109 -5.88 16.76 -8.45
C PRO A 109 -6.93 15.68 -8.67
N VAL A 110 -8.14 16.09 -9.06
CA VAL A 110 -9.27 15.19 -9.32
C VAL A 110 -9.56 15.13 -10.81
N PHE A 111 -9.71 13.91 -11.33
CA PHE A 111 -10.06 13.63 -12.72
C PHE A 111 -11.32 12.78 -12.78
N PHE A 112 -12.23 13.17 -13.64
CA PHE A 112 -13.43 12.40 -13.97
C PHE A 112 -13.24 11.65 -15.28
N GLY A 113 -13.62 10.37 -15.30
CA GLY A 113 -13.44 9.52 -16.47
C GLY A 113 -13.95 8.10 -16.24
N SER A 114 -13.77 7.24 -17.23
CA SER A 114 -14.11 5.82 -17.17
C SER A 114 -12.98 4.96 -17.74
N ALA A 115 -12.39 4.11 -16.91
CA ALA A 115 -11.37 3.16 -17.34
C ALA A 115 -11.97 2.03 -18.20
N LEU A 116 -13.27 1.73 -18.04
CA LEU A 116 -13.94 0.69 -18.83
C LEU A 116 -14.05 1.06 -20.30
N THR A 117 -14.37 2.33 -20.57
CA THR A 117 -14.53 2.88 -21.92
C THR A 117 -13.28 3.60 -22.42
N ASN A 118 -12.23 3.69 -21.61
CA ASN A 118 -11.02 4.51 -21.81
C ASN A 118 -11.31 6.04 -21.92
N PHE A 119 -12.48 6.49 -21.53
CA PHE A 119 -12.86 7.91 -21.58
C PHE A 119 -12.11 8.70 -20.49
N GLY A 120 -11.39 9.74 -20.88
CA GLY A 120 -10.60 10.59 -20.00
C GLY A 120 -9.26 10.00 -19.53
N VAL A 121 -8.92 8.76 -19.92
CA VAL A 121 -7.68 8.10 -19.47
C VAL A 121 -6.44 8.76 -20.06
N GLU A 122 -6.44 9.06 -21.37
CA GLU A 122 -5.29 9.70 -22.02
C GLU A 122 -5.04 11.13 -21.51
N PRO A 123 -6.04 12.03 -21.42
CA PRO A 123 -5.86 13.33 -20.79
C PRO A 123 -5.34 13.24 -19.36
N PHE A 124 -5.86 12.30 -18.54
CA PHE A 124 -5.35 12.03 -17.21
C PHE A 124 -3.87 11.64 -17.22
N LEU A 125 -3.45 10.69 -18.07
CA LEU A 125 -2.05 10.25 -18.15
C LEU A 125 -1.12 11.39 -18.57
N ASN A 126 -1.54 12.19 -19.54
CA ASN A 126 -0.76 13.35 -20.00
C ASN A 126 -0.60 14.41 -18.89
N ALA A 127 -1.65 14.69 -18.14
CA ALA A 127 -1.60 15.59 -16.99
C ALA A 127 -0.75 14.98 -15.85
N PHE A 128 -0.92 13.69 -15.55
CA PHE A 128 -0.15 12.96 -14.53
C PHE A 128 1.35 13.05 -14.81
N LEU A 129 1.79 12.83 -16.05
CA LEU A 129 3.21 12.93 -16.43
C LEU A 129 3.80 14.34 -16.17
N LYS A 130 2.99 15.39 -16.31
CA LYS A 130 3.41 16.77 -16.02
C LYS A 130 3.49 17.07 -14.51
N MET A 131 2.70 16.38 -13.70
CA MET A 131 2.60 16.60 -12.25
C MET A 131 3.58 15.75 -11.45
N THR A 132 3.98 14.57 -11.97
CA THR A 132 4.89 13.67 -11.27
C THR A 132 6.27 14.25 -11.12
N THR A 133 6.91 13.91 -10.00
CA THR A 133 8.30 14.24 -9.73
C THR A 133 9.21 13.08 -10.15
N PRO A 134 10.48 13.33 -10.46
CA PRO A 134 11.48 12.27 -10.52
C PRO A 134 11.58 11.56 -9.15
N PRO A 135 12.27 10.40 -9.09
CA PRO A 135 12.53 9.75 -7.82
C PRO A 135 13.14 10.71 -6.81
N LEU A 136 12.63 10.71 -5.59
CA LEU A 136 13.11 11.58 -4.52
C LEU A 136 14.19 10.87 -3.69
N PRO A 137 15.12 11.65 -3.04
CA PRO A 137 16.07 11.12 -2.07
C PRO A 137 15.36 10.35 -0.97
N ARG A 138 16.01 9.32 -0.43
CA ARG A 138 15.47 8.52 0.66
C ARG A 138 16.30 8.67 1.93
N VAL A 139 15.63 8.83 3.05
CA VAL A 139 16.27 8.98 4.37
C VAL A 139 16.84 7.63 4.83
N SER A 140 18.07 7.66 5.31
CA SER A 140 18.76 6.57 5.98
C SER A 140 19.19 6.97 7.40
N ASP A 141 19.71 6.02 8.16
CA ASP A 141 20.30 6.26 9.49
C ASP A 141 21.55 7.15 9.47
N LEU A 142 22.16 7.36 8.30
CA LEU A 142 23.30 8.24 8.09
C LEU A 142 22.96 9.54 7.35
N GLY A 143 21.67 9.84 7.15
CA GLY A 143 21.18 11.01 6.40
C GLY A 143 20.52 10.63 5.09
N GLU A 144 20.24 11.64 4.26
CA GLU A 144 19.61 11.43 2.95
C GLU A 144 20.57 10.80 1.95
N VAL A 145 20.07 9.83 1.20
CA VAL A 145 20.75 9.21 0.07
C VAL A 145 20.24 9.85 -1.20
N ASP A 146 21.14 10.59 -1.88
CA ASP A 146 20.83 11.25 -3.14
C ASP A 146 20.60 10.19 -4.25
N VAL A 147 19.54 10.39 -5.00
CA VAL A 147 19.16 9.56 -6.16
C VAL A 147 20.28 9.50 -7.21
N TYR A 148 21.01 10.58 -7.39
CA TYR A 148 22.11 10.71 -8.36
C TYR A 148 23.45 10.20 -7.82
N SER A 149 23.50 9.67 -6.59
CA SER A 149 24.71 9.01 -6.09
C SER A 149 25.10 7.85 -7.02
N PRO A 150 26.39 7.71 -7.39
CA PRO A 150 26.84 6.62 -8.25
C PRO A 150 26.78 5.25 -7.58
N ASP A 151 26.78 5.21 -6.26
CA ASP A 151 26.74 3.97 -5.48
C ASP A 151 25.32 3.39 -5.46
N PHE A 152 25.19 2.14 -5.88
CA PHE A 152 23.93 1.43 -5.84
C PHE A 152 23.40 1.29 -4.42
N SER A 153 22.13 1.60 -4.25
CA SER A 153 21.35 1.23 -3.08
C SER A 153 19.91 0.88 -3.45
N ALA A 154 19.35 -0.07 -2.75
CA ALA A 154 17.98 -0.51 -2.95
C ALA A 154 17.31 -0.85 -1.62
N PHE A 155 16.00 -0.85 -1.63
CA PHE A 155 15.14 -1.07 -0.50
C PHE A 155 14.08 -2.12 -0.81
N VAL A 156 14.01 -3.18 0.01
CA VAL A 156 13.00 -4.23 -0.13
C VAL A 156 11.68 -3.73 0.43
N PHE A 157 10.66 -3.58 -0.41
CA PHE A 157 9.37 -3.08 0.03
C PHE A 157 8.25 -4.11 0.00
N LYS A 158 8.47 -5.23 -0.71
CA LYS A 158 7.48 -6.30 -0.84
C LYS A 158 8.17 -7.65 -0.99
N ILE A 159 7.58 -8.66 -0.37
CA ILE A 159 7.92 -10.07 -0.61
C ILE A 159 6.65 -10.76 -1.07
N GLN A 160 6.77 -11.64 -2.05
CA GLN A 160 5.67 -12.43 -2.55
C GLN A 160 6.14 -13.86 -2.81
N ALA A 161 5.47 -14.82 -2.18
CA ALA A 161 5.70 -16.25 -2.37
C ALA A 161 4.59 -16.86 -3.22
N ASN A 162 4.88 -18.05 -3.80
CA ASN A 162 3.91 -18.90 -4.50
C ASN A 162 3.14 -18.21 -5.65
N MET A 163 3.78 -17.27 -6.36
CA MET A 163 3.16 -16.63 -7.53
C MET A 163 2.84 -17.66 -8.62
N ASN A 164 3.65 -18.69 -8.75
CA ASN A 164 3.38 -19.83 -9.61
C ASN A 164 3.13 -21.07 -8.74
N LYS A 165 1.93 -21.65 -8.83
CA LYS A 165 1.57 -22.86 -8.07
C LYS A 165 2.45 -24.08 -8.39
N ALA A 166 3.04 -24.11 -9.59
CA ALA A 166 3.92 -25.19 -10.03
C ALA A 166 5.36 -25.05 -9.50
N HIS A 167 5.79 -23.82 -9.21
CA HIS A 167 7.11 -23.52 -8.69
C HIS A 167 6.95 -22.71 -7.43
N ARG A 168 7.42 -23.22 -6.29
CA ARG A 168 7.39 -22.52 -4.99
C ARG A 168 8.44 -21.41 -4.97
N ASP A 169 8.32 -20.46 -5.89
CA ASP A 169 9.21 -19.33 -5.99
C ASP A 169 8.79 -18.23 -4.99
N ARG A 170 9.78 -17.61 -4.40
CA ARG A 170 9.66 -16.44 -3.56
C ARG A 170 10.46 -15.32 -4.20
N LEU A 171 9.83 -14.16 -4.36
CA LEU A 171 10.43 -12.96 -4.93
C LEU A 171 10.47 -11.85 -3.89
N ALA A 172 11.61 -11.17 -3.81
CA ALA A 172 11.75 -9.92 -3.11
C ALA A 172 11.73 -8.77 -4.12
N PHE A 173 10.80 -7.85 -3.97
CA PHE A 173 10.72 -6.64 -4.79
C PHE A 173 11.48 -5.52 -4.13
N MET A 174 12.39 -4.93 -4.89
CA MET A 174 13.28 -3.86 -4.44
C MET A 174 13.05 -2.63 -5.30
N ARG A 175 12.95 -1.46 -4.65
CA ARG A 175 13.08 -0.18 -5.33
C ARG A 175 14.53 0.24 -5.28
N ILE A 176 15.10 0.59 -6.41
CA ILE A 176 16.44 1.18 -6.49
C ILE A 176 16.33 2.62 -6.03
N CYS A 177 17.14 2.99 -5.03
CA CYS A 177 17.12 4.32 -4.42
C CYS A 177 18.26 5.22 -4.95
N SER A 178 19.38 4.64 -5.35
CA SER A 178 20.51 5.35 -5.96
C SER A 178 21.35 4.44 -6.85
N GLY A 179 22.13 5.04 -7.71
CA GLY A 179 23.09 4.35 -8.57
C GLY A 179 22.44 3.45 -9.62
N LYS A 180 23.21 2.46 -10.05
CA LYS A 180 22.84 1.52 -11.10
C LYS A 180 22.91 0.09 -10.57
N PHE A 181 21.87 -0.68 -10.80
CA PHE A 181 21.90 -2.13 -10.67
C PHE A 181 22.54 -2.75 -11.89
N GLU A 182 23.43 -3.70 -11.71
CA GLU A 182 24.04 -4.50 -12.77
C GLU A 182 23.93 -5.98 -12.41
N ARG A 183 23.43 -6.78 -13.34
CA ARG A 183 23.32 -8.22 -13.18
C ARG A 183 24.68 -8.85 -12.88
N ASP A 184 24.69 -9.91 -12.09
CA ASP A 184 25.88 -10.68 -11.68
C ASP A 184 26.91 -9.92 -10.82
N SER A 185 26.64 -8.66 -10.48
CA SER A 185 27.47 -7.88 -9.55
C SER A 185 27.29 -8.34 -8.10
N GLU A 186 28.30 -8.06 -7.26
CA GLU A 186 28.27 -8.34 -5.83
C GLU A 186 27.65 -7.17 -5.07
N TYR A 187 26.64 -7.46 -4.27
CA TYR A 187 25.95 -6.51 -3.41
C TYR A 187 26.10 -6.88 -1.93
N PHE A 188 25.77 -5.96 -1.06
CA PHE A 188 25.85 -6.14 0.38
C PHE A 188 24.46 -6.01 1.02
N HIS A 189 24.01 -7.07 1.70
CA HIS A 189 22.78 -7.06 2.47
C HIS A 189 23.09 -6.55 3.87
N VAL A 190 22.63 -5.34 4.17
CA VAL A 190 23.06 -4.60 5.37
C VAL A 190 22.59 -5.27 6.66
N GLN A 191 21.35 -5.76 6.71
CA GLN A 191 20.78 -6.38 7.90
C GLN A 191 21.48 -7.69 8.29
N SER A 192 21.83 -8.52 7.32
CA SER A 192 22.56 -9.76 7.61
C SER A 192 24.09 -9.60 7.67
N GLY A 193 24.61 -8.46 7.22
CA GLY A 193 26.06 -8.21 7.12
C GLY A 193 26.77 -9.10 6.09
N ARG A 194 26.08 -9.60 5.08
CA ARG A 194 26.62 -10.54 4.09
C ARG A 194 26.67 -9.97 2.70
N LYS A 195 27.70 -10.34 1.97
CA LYS A 195 27.76 -10.12 0.53
C LYS A 195 26.95 -11.18 -0.21
N MET A 196 26.30 -10.78 -1.28
CA MET A 196 25.47 -11.68 -2.09
C MET A 196 25.40 -11.20 -3.54
N ARG A 197 25.00 -12.12 -4.42
CA ARG A 197 24.55 -11.78 -5.78
C ARG A 197 23.04 -11.88 -5.83
N LEU A 198 22.41 -10.92 -6.49
CA LEU A 198 20.96 -10.91 -6.69
C LEU A 198 20.62 -11.81 -7.87
N SER A 199 19.97 -12.93 -7.57
CA SER A 199 19.68 -13.96 -8.57
C SER A 199 18.41 -13.65 -9.34
N GLN A 200 18.42 -13.94 -10.64
CA GLN A 200 17.28 -13.83 -11.54
C GLN A 200 16.55 -12.49 -11.43
N PRO A 201 17.25 -11.35 -11.61
CA PRO A 201 16.61 -10.04 -11.57
C PRO A 201 15.63 -9.93 -12.73
N GLN A 202 14.40 -9.51 -12.42
CA GLN A 202 13.32 -9.42 -13.40
C GLN A 202 12.46 -8.20 -13.15
N THR A 203 11.97 -7.60 -14.21
CA THR A 203 10.82 -6.69 -14.16
C THR A 203 9.55 -7.47 -14.44
N MET A 204 8.45 -6.98 -13.91
CA MET A 204 7.14 -7.60 -14.08
C MET A 204 6.16 -6.59 -14.65
N MET A 205 5.54 -6.96 -15.76
CA MET A 205 4.43 -6.24 -16.33
C MET A 205 3.24 -7.21 -16.42
N ALA A 206 2.29 -7.06 -15.51
CA ALA A 206 1.18 -8.02 -15.31
C ALA A 206 1.68 -9.46 -15.10
N ALA A 207 1.43 -10.37 -16.04
CA ALA A 207 1.87 -11.77 -15.97
C ALA A 207 3.23 -12.02 -16.65
N GLU A 208 3.73 -11.05 -17.39
CA GLU A 208 4.99 -11.18 -18.13
C GLU A 208 6.18 -10.87 -17.22
N ARG A 209 7.25 -11.62 -17.38
CA ARG A 209 8.50 -11.47 -16.64
C ARG A 209 9.64 -11.32 -17.64
N GLU A 210 10.39 -10.26 -17.52
CA GLU A 210 11.57 -10.01 -18.32
C GLU A 210 12.81 -9.97 -17.42
N ILE A 211 13.87 -10.65 -17.84
CA ILE A 211 15.17 -10.58 -17.15
C ILE A 211 15.78 -9.21 -17.42
N VAL A 212 16.31 -8.60 -16.36
CA VAL A 212 16.88 -7.27 -16.38
C VAL A 212 18.39 -7.36 -16.18
N ASP A 213 19.14 -6.82 -17.10
CA ASP A 213 20.59 -6.74 -16.97
C ASP A 213 21.03 -5.47 -16.23
N GLU A 214 20.30 -4.38 -16.41
CA GLU A 214 20.55 -3.07 -15.80
C GLU A 214 19.25 -2.42 -15.34
N ALA A 215 19.31 -1.70 -14.21
CA ALA A 215 18.20 -0.88 -13.72
C ALA A 215 18.73 0.31 -12.92
N TYR A 216 17.96 1.38 -12.86
CA TYR A 216 18.39 2.67 -12.34
C TYR A 216 17.54 3.14 -11.16
N ALA A 217 17.99 4.18 -10.48
CA ALA A 217 17.26 4.77 -9.37
C ALA A 217 15.81 5.13 -9.78
N GLY A 218 14.85 4.66 -8.99
CA GLY A 218 13.41 4.75 -9.27
C GLY A 218 12.81 3.47 -9.82
N ASP A 219 13.60 2.61 -10.47
CA ASP A 219 13.13 1.33 -11.00
C ASP A 219 12.81 0.33 -9.88
N ILE A 220 11.91 -0.58 -10.18
CA ILE A 220 11.55 -1.72 -9.33
C ILE A 220 12.00 -3.00 -10.01
N ILE A 221 12.81 -3.79 -9.29
CA ILE A 221 13.21 -5.12 -9.72
C ILE A 221 12.74 -6.17 -8.72
N GLY A 222 12.33 -7.33 -9.24
CA GLY A 222 12.09 -8.53 -8.45
C GLY A 222 13.29 -9.46 -8.52
N VAL A 223 13.76 -9.97 -7.40
CA VAL A 223 14.85 -10.95 -7.35
C VAL A 223 14.39 -12.20 -6.65
N PHE A 224 14.94 -13.36 -7.07
CA PHE A 224 14.67 -14.61 -6.38
C PHE A 224 15.16 -14.53 -4.93
N ASP A 225 14.30 -14.91 -3.99
CA ASP A 225 14.58 -14.90 -2.56
C ASP A 225 14.58 -16.31 -1.99
N PRO A 226 15.73 -16.84 -1.59
CA PRO A 226 15.80 -18.14 -0.91
C PRO A 226 15.30 -18.11 0.56
N GLY A 227 14.66 -17.01 0.99
CA GLY A 227 14.19 -16.80 2.36
C GLY A 227 15.12 -15.93 3.21
N ILE A 228 15.93 -15.09 2.57
CA ILE A 228 16.91 -14.22 3.24
C ILE A 228 16.34 -12.82 3.48
N PHE A 229 15.54 -12.31 2.54
CA PHE A 229 15.05 -10.95 2.59
C PHE A 229 13.83 -10.79 3.49
N SER A 230 13.76 -9.62 4.13
CA SER A 230 12.62 -9.11 4.86
C SER A 230 12.19 -7.76 4.29
N ILE A 231 10.90 -7.41 4.44
CA ILE A 231 10.42 -6.06 4.12
C ILE A 231 11.16 -5.06 5.00
N GLY A 232 11.70 -4.00 4.40
CA GLY A 232 12.53 -3.00 5.08
C GLY A 232 14.03 -3.23 4.93
N ASP A 233 14.46 -4.34 4.33
CA ASP A 233 15.89 -4.60 4.13
C ASP A 233 16.52 -3.63 3.14
N THR A 234 17.78 -3.28 3.43
CA THR A 234 18.59 -2.38 2.62
C THR A 234 19.70 -3.17 1.94
N ILE A 235 19.84 -2.96 0.65
CA ILE A 235 20.89 -3.54 -0.18
C ILE A 235 21.77 -2.41 -0.71
N THR A 236 23.08 -2.56 -0.59
CA THR A 236 24.06 -1.53 -1.03
C THR A 236 25.20 -2.16 -1.81
N VAL A 237 26.09 -1.33 -2.32
CA VAL A 237 27.40 -1.80 -2.77
C VAL A 237 28.25 -2.25 -1.56
N PRO A 238 29.19 -3.22 -1.72
CA PRO A 238 30.11 -3.60 -0.66
C PRO A 238 30.86 -2.38 -0.08
N GLY A 239 30.90 -2.29 1.25
CA GLY A 239 31.57 -1.17 1.95
C GLY A 239 30.66 -0.06 2.45
N LYS A 240 29.43 0.05 1.95
CA LYS A 240 28.40 0.96 2.46
C LYS A 240 27.49 0.21 3.45
N LYS A 241 27.22 0.80 4.62
CA LYS A 241 26.51 0.11 5.73
C LYS A 241 25.40 0.95 6.34
N PHE A 242 24.81 1.87 5.59
CA PHE A 242 23.64 2.60 6.06
C PHE A 242 22.36 1.77 5.89
N ARG A 243 21.34 2.12 6.65
CA ARG A 243 20.01 1.49 6.59
C ARG A 243 18.96 2.50 6.24
N PHE A 244 18.13 2.18 5.27
CA PHE A 244 16.94 2.99 5.03
C PHE A 244 15.92 2.82 6.16
N SER A 245 15.16 3.88 6.44
CA SER A 245 14.01 3.81 7.33
C SER A 245 13.02 2.77 6.82
N GLY A 246 12.53 1.93 7.73
CA GLY A 246 11.59 0.87 7.40
C GLY A 246 10.24 1.40 6.88
N ILE A 247 9.38 0.47 6.46
CA ILE A 247 7.98 0.79 6.16
C ILE A 247 7.22 0.72 7.48
N PRO A 248 6.48 1.77 7.87
CA PRO A 248 5.61 1.72 9.04
C PRO A 248 4.60 0.57 8.90
N THR A 249 4.45 -0.20 9.96
CA THR A 249 3.46 -1.26 10.04
C THR A 249 2.30 -0.74 10.88
N PHE A 250 1.06 -0.86 10.38
CA PHE A 250 -0.11 -0.46 11.16
C PHE A 250 -0.34 -1.43 12.31
N GLU A 251 -0.80 -0.90 13.44
CA GLU A 251 -1.28 -1.71 14.56
C GLU A 251 -2.48 -2.55 14.08
N PRO A 252 -2.53 -3.86 14.39
CA PRO A 252 -3.71 -4.65 14.06
C PRO A 252 -4.92 -4.21 14.89
N GLU A 253 -6.07 -4.18 14.26
CA GLU A 253 -7.34 -3.83 14.90
C GLU A 253 -8.23 -5.05 15.18
N HIS A 254 -7.98 -6.15 14.49
CA HIS A 254 -8.77 -7.38 14.62
C HIS A 254 -7.86 -8.58 14.88
N PHE A 255 -8.29 -9.46 15.79
CA PHE A 255 -7.49 -10.59 16.24
C PHE A 255 -8.26 -11.90 16.22
N MET A 256 -7.62 -12.96 15.75
CA MET A 256 -8.15 -14.32 15.81
C MET A 256 -7.09 -15.28 16.37
N LEU A 257 -7.57 -16.23 17.18
CA LEU A 257 -6.79 -17.43 17.53
C LEU A 257 -6.98 -18.44 16.40
N VAL A 258 -5.86 -18.89 15.82
CA VAL A 258 -5.86 -19.74 14.63
C VAL A 258 -5.10 -21.02 14.89
N SER A 259 -5.70 -22.15 14.51
CA SER A 259 -5.08 -23.47 14.56
C SER A 259 -5.47 -24.33 13.35
N PRO A 260 -4.67 -25.35 12.99
CA PRO A 260 -5.06 -26.27 11.94
C PRO A 260 -6.17 -27.20 12.43
N LYS A 261 -7.19 -27.48 11.58
CA LYS A 261 -8.22 -28.49 11.89
C LYS A 261 -7.62 -29.89 12.00
N ASP A 262 -6.60 -30.18 11.19
CA ASP A 262 -5.87 -31.45 11.17
C ASP A 262 -4.47 -31.24 11.76
N THR A 263 -4.22 -31.84 12.91
CA THR A 263 -2.91 -31.76 13.61
C THR A 263 -1.77 -32.39 12.83
N MET A 264 -2.05 -33.34 11.91
CA MET A 264 -1.04 -33.91 11.03
C MET A 264 -0.44 -32.89 10.05
N LYS A 265 -1.15 -31.80 9.78
CA LYS A 265 -0.72 -30.71 8.89
C LYS A 265 0.03 -29.59 9.60
N ARG A 266 0.46 -29.80 10.85
CA ARG A 266 1.15 -28.80 11.67
C ARG A 266 2.35 -28.15 10.96
N LYS A 267 3.19 -28.96 10.28
CA LYS A 267 4.36 -28.42 9.55
C LYS A 267 3.97 -27.47 8.43
N GLN A 268 2.93 -27.83 7.66
CA GLN A 268 2.40 -27.01 6.58
C GLN A 268 1.76 -25.73 7.15
N PHE A 269 1.05 -25.84 8.30
CA PHE A 269 0.45 -24.72 9.00
C PHE A 269 1.51 -23.70 9.40
N VAL A 270 2.52 -24.09 10.16
CA VAL A 270 3.60 -23.20 10.61
C VAL A 270 4.26 -22.52 9.42
N LYS A 271 4.64 -23.30 8.40
CA LYS A 271 5.27 -22.77 7.19
C LYS A 271 4.37 -21.75 6.48
N GLY A 272 3.07 -22.05 6.31
CA GLY A 272 2.13 -21.16 5.63
C GLY A 272 1.91 -19.84 6.40
N VAL A 273 1.69 -19.94 7.70
CA VAL A 273 1.51 -18.77 8.58
C VAL A 273 2.74 -17.87 8.55
N GLU A 274 3.94 -18.46 8.70
CA GLU A 274 5.20 -17.70 8.67
C GLU A 274 5.44 -17.03 7.31
N GLN A 275 5.20 -17.71 6.20
CA GLN A 275 5.40 -17.13 4.86
C GLN A 275 4.43 -15.99 4.58
N ILE A 276 3.13 -16.17 4.90
CA ILE A 276 2.12 -15.13 4.68
C ILE A 276 2.38 -13.91 5.58
N ALA A 277 2.87 -14.11 6.81
CA ALA A 277 3.28 -13.02 7.69
C ALA A 277 4.52 -12.26 7.17
N GLN A 278 5.50 -12.97 6.63
CA GLN A 278 6.69 -12.36 6.02
C GLN A 278 6.37 -11.53 4.78
N GLU A 279 5.27 -11.83 4.09
CA GLU A 279 4.75 -11.01 3.00
C GLU A 279 4.04 -9.74 3.49
N GLY A 280 3.83 -9.59 4.80
CA GLY A 280 3.13 -8.45 5.41
C GLY A 280 1.61 -8.49 5.27
N ALA A 281 1.04 -9.62 4.82
CA ALA A 281 -0.41 -9.76 4.66
C ALA A 281 -1.16 -9.91 5.98
N ILE A 282 -0.51 -10.47 6.98
CA ILE A 282 -1.00 -10.65 8.35
C ILE A 282 0.13 -10.39 9.35
N GLN A 283 -0.22 -10.15 10.59
CA GLN A 283 0.72 -10.14 11.70
C GLN A 283 0.46 -11.35 12.59
N ILE A 284 1.53 -11.96 13.10
CA ILE A 284 1.43 -13.17 13.92
C ILE A 284 2.09 -12.96 15.27
N PHE A 285 1.44 -13.47 16.29
CA PHE A 285 1.90 -13.42 17.67
C PHE A 285 1.82 -14.80 18.30
N LYS A 286 2.86 -15.17 19.00
CA LYS A 286 2.92 -16.41 19.78
C LYS A 286 2.40 -16.16 21.18
N ILE A 287 1.75 -17.15 21.75
CA ILE A 287 1.44 -17.20 23.16
C ILE A 287 2.67 -17.80 23.86
N PRO A 288 3.31 -17.09 24.79
CA PRO A 288 4.44 -17.64 25.54
C PRO A 288 4.10 -18.99 26.18
N ASP A 289 5.05 -19.92 26.14
CA ASP A 289 4.92 -21.29 26.68
C ASP A 289 3.90 -22.19 25.99
N SER A 290 3.18 -21.71 24.98
CA SER A 290 2.40 -22.56 24.10
C SER A 290 3.24 -22.93 22.85
N GLY A 291 3.11 -24.18 22.39
CA GLY A 291 3.70 -24.56 21.10
C GLY A 291 3.06 -23.79 19.96
N PHE A 292 3.60 -23.94 18.73
CA PHE A 292 2.99 -23.41 17.49
C PHE A 292 1.68 -24.15 17.09
N GLU A 293 0.92 -24.62 18.07
CA GLU A 293 -0.38 -25.28 17.81
C GLU A 293 -1.45 -24.25 17.60
N ASP A 294 -1.39 -23.17 18.36
CA ASP A 294 -2.28 -22.01 18.28
C ASP A 294 -1.46 -20.73 18.09
N VAL A 295 -1.85 -19.93 17.12
CA VAL A 295 -1.19 -18.65 16.81
C VAL A 295 -2.26 -17.55 16.84
N VAL A 296 -1.93 -16.42 17.45
CA VAL A 296 -2.76 -15.22 17.35
C VAL A 296 -2.42 -14.51 16.04
N VAL A 297 -3.41 -14.32 15.18
CA VAL A 297 -3.27 -13.58 13.94
C VAL A 297 -3.95 -12.23 14.11
N GLY A 298 -3.21 -11.16 13.84
CA GLY A 298 -3.70 -9.79 13.84
C GLY A 298 -3.74 -9.21 12.43
N VAL A 299 -4.79 -8.44 12.13
CA VAL A 299 -4.99 -7.77 10.84
C VAL A 299 -5.60 -6.39 11.04
N VAL A 300 -5.39 -5.49 10.08
CA VAL A 300 -6.00 -4.15 10.08
C VAL A 300 -7.46 -4.21 9.63
N GLY A 301 -7.78 -5.05 8.66
CA GLY A 301 -9.14 -5.19 8.14
C GLY A 301 -9.58 -6.66 8.07
N THR A 302 -10.85 -6.94 8.39
CA THR A 302 -11.39 -8.30 8.51
C THR A 302 -11.28 -9.13 7.24
N LEU A 303 -11.33 -8.51 6.05
CA LEU A 303 -11.14 -9.21 4.77
C LEU A 303 -9.77 -9.89 4.62
N GLN A 304 -8.76 -9.45 5.37
CA GLN A 304 -7.46 -10.11 5.38
C GLN A 304 -7.52 -11.52 5.96
N PHE A 305 -8.47 -11.80 6.88
CA PHE A 305 -8.70 -13.15 7.37
C PHE A 305 -9.25 -14.08 6.30
N ASP A 306 -10.16 -13.60 5.45
CA ASP A 306 -10.71 -14.40 4.34
C ASP A 306 -9.62 -14.76 3.34
N VAL A 307 -8.76 -13.79 2.99
CA VAL A 307 -7.61 -14.00 2.12
C VAL A 307 -6.62 -14.98 2.75
N PHE A 308 -6.36 -14.85 4.05
CA PHE A 308 -5.47 -15.74 4.78
C PHE A 308 -6.01 -17.17 4.79
N GLU A 309 -7.28 -17.40 5.13
CA GLU A 309 -7.91 -18.72 5.11
C GLU A 309 -7.88 -19.34 3.71
N TYR A 310 -8.24 -18.54 2.69
CA TYR A 310 -8.19 -18.98 1.30
C TYR A 310 -6.78 -19.43 0.89
N ARG A 311 -5.76 -18.67 1.21
CA ARG A 311 -4.37 -18.99 0.89
C ARG A 311 -3.88 -20.22 1.64
N MET A 312 -4.16 -20.33 2.94
CA MET A 312 -3.79 -21.51 3.74
C MET A 312 -4.40 -22.78 3.18
N LYS A 313 -5.64 -22.74 2.73
CA LYS A 313 -6.30 -23.87 2.10
C LYS A 313 -5.73 -24.21 0.72
N ASN A 314 -5.58 -23.22 -0.15
CA ASN A 314 -5.28 -23.44 -1.57
C ASN A 314 -3.79 -23.53 -1.89
N GLU A 315 -2.91 -22.92 -1.11
CA GLU A 315 -1.46 -22.93 -1.31
C GLU A 315 -0.76 -23.95 -0.42
N TYR A 316 -1.25 -24.12 0.82
CA TYR A 316 -0.61 -25.00 1.82
C TYR A 316 -1.43 -26.26 2.14
N GLY A 317 -2.67 -26.35 1.66
CA GLY A 317 -3.56 -27.47 1.85
C GLY A 317 -4.03 -27.65 3.30
N VAL A 318 -4.10 -26.56 4.08
CA VAL A 318 -4.47 -26.55 5.50
C VAL A 318 -5.82 -25.87 5.70
N ASP A 319 -6.80 -26.61 6.26
CA ASP A 319 -8.03 -26.03 6.75
C ASP A 319 -7.84 -25.48 8.16
N LEU A 320 -8.32 -24.26 8.41
CA LEU A 320 -8.13 -23.54 9.66
C LEU A 320 -9.37 -23.60 10.57
N ARG A 321 -9.12 -23.66 11.88
CA ARG A 321 -10.07 -23.25 12.92
C ARG A 321 -9.69 -21.85 13.35
N MET A 322 -10.62 -20.90 13.30
CA MET A 322 -10.41 -19.52 13.66
C MET A 322 -11.46 -19.08 14.68
N SER A 323 -11.02 -18.41 15.75
CA SER A 323 -11.88 -17.91 16.82
C SER A 323 -11.52 -16.46 17.13
N GLY A 324 -12.49 -15.56 17.11
CA GLY A 324 -12.28 -14.14 17.43
C GLY A 324 -11.75 -13.93 18.84
N LEU A 325 -10.83 -12.97 18.98
CA LEU A 325 -10.28 -12.52 20.25
C LEU A 325 -10.69 -11.07 20.50
N PRO A 326 -11.02 -10.71 21.75
CA PRO A 326 -11.52 -9.38 22.10
C PRO A 326 -10.37 -8.39 22.39
N TYR A 327 -9.35 -8.36 21.52
CA TYR A 327 -8.26 -7.41 21.65
C TYR A 327 -8.51 -6.18 20.79
N GLU A 328 -8.19 -5.01 21.34
CA GLU A 328 -8.33 -3.71 20.68
C GLU A 328 -7.01 -2.94 20.62
N HIS A 329 -6.08 -3.22 21.57
CA HIS A 329 -4.81 -2.51 21.68
C HIS A 329 -3.65 -3.46 21.93
N LEU A 330 -2.49 -3.10 21.39
CA LEU A 330 -1.21 -3.75 21.65
C LEU A 330 -0.22 -2.74 22.23
N ARG A 331 0.59 -3.17 23.22
CA ARG A 331 1.69 -2.38 23.75
C ARG A 331 2.93 -3.25 23.91
N PHE A 332 4.06 -2.79 23.40
CA PHE A 332 5.33 -3.46 23.62
C PHE A 332 5.82 -3.27 25.03
N ILE A 333 6.43 -4.30 25.59
CA ILE A 333 7.10 -4.24 26.89
C ILE A 333 8.52 -3.74 26.65
N ARG A 334 8.80 -2.48 27.02
CA ARG A 334 10.13 -1.88 26.93
C ARG A 334 10.99 -2.24 28.16
N ALA A 335 10.39 -2.19 29.35
CA ALA A 335 11.01 -2.61 30.59
C ALA A 335 10.00 -3.31 31.49
N CYS A 336 10.41 -4.39 32.10
CA CYS A 336 9.64 -5.15 33.08
C CYS A 336 10.45 -5.36 34.33
N PRO A 337 9.92 -4.98 35.51
CA PRO A 337 10.65 -5.12 36.77
C PRO A 337 10.69 -6.56 37.32
N CYS A 338 9.86 -7.44 36.79
CA CYS A 338 9.71 -8.84 37.17
C CYS A 338 9.69 -9.76 35.96
N ASP A 339 9.55 -11.06 36.15
CA ASP A 339 9.24 -11.95 35.03
C ASP A 339 7.87 -11.56 34.47
N VAL A 340 7.76 -11.54 33.15
CA VAL A 340 6.53 -11.18 32.44
C VAL A 340 5.35 -12.09 32.82
N LYS A 341 5.63 -13.30 33.30
CA LYS A 341 4.64 -14.24 33.84
C LYS A 341 4.03 -13.81 35.18
N ASP A 342 4.77 -13.00 35.94
CA ASP A 342 4.36 -12.52 37.28
C ASP A 342 3.58 -11.19 37.17
N LEU A 343 3.39 -10.64 35.98
CA LEU A 343 2.60 -9.43 35.78
C LEU A 343 1.15 -9.62 36.19
N MET A 344 0.63 -8.67 36.96
CA MET A 344 -0.76 -8.64 37.35
C MET A 344 -1.64 -8.18 36.16
N LEU A 345 -2.04 -9.14 35.34
CA LEU A 345 -2.89 -8.91 34.20
C LEU A 345 -4.37 -8.81 34.61
N CYS A 346 -5.14 -7.93 33.94
CA CYS A 346 -6.60 -7.92 34.07
C CYS A 346 -7.25 -8.91 33.12
N SER A 347 -8.51 -9.22 33.39
CA SER A 347 -9.33 -10.07 32.50
C SER A 347 -9.37 -9.46 31.10
N GLY A 348 -9.14 -10.28 30.06
CA GLY A 348 -9.08 -9.82 28.68
C GLY A 348 -7.71 -9.30 28.22
N SER A 349 -6.69 -9.28 29.08
CA SER A 349 -5.31 -8.97 28.68
C SER A 349 -4.46 -10.23 28.60
N ARG A 350 -3.52 -10.26 27.66
CA ARG A 350 -2.63 -11.41 27.47
C ARG A 350 -1.26 -10.98 26.99
N VAL A 351 -0.22 -11.62 27.53
CA VAL A 351 1.14 -11.49 27.01
C VAL A 351 1.26 -12.28 25.73
N LEU A 352 1.85 -11.65 24.73
CA LEU A 352 2.15 -12.22 23.43
C LEU A 352 3.62 -11.97 23.09
N GLU A 353 4.13 -12.68 22.10
CA GLU A 353 5.46 -12.49 21.54
C GLU A 353 5.33 -12.35 20.02
N ASP A 354 5.92 -11.29 19.44
CA ASP A 354 5.91 -11.11 18.00
C ASP A 354 6.90 -12.05 17.29
N PHE A 355 6.91 -11.98 15.97
CA PHE A 355 7.79 -12.82 15.12
C PHE A 355 9.29 -12.53 15.34
N LYS A 356 9.64 -11.34 15.87
CA LYS A 356 11.02 -10.95 16.18
C LYS A 356 11.44 -11.31 17.60
N GLY A 357 10.57 -11.98 18.36
CA GLY A 357 10.80 -12.35 19.76
C GLY A 357 10.59 -11.21 20.76
N ARG A 358 9.97 -10.10 20.34
CA ARG A 358 9.66 -8.99 21.24
C ARG A 358 8.37 -9.29 21.99
N LYS A 359 8.39 -9.04 23.30
CA LYS A 359 7.22 -9.25 24.16
C LYS A 359 6.30 -8.04 24.12
N LEU A 360 5.01 -8.31 24.07
CA LEU A 360 3.95 -7.30 24.04
C LEU A 360 2.73 -7.80 24.81
N ILE A 361 1.83 -6.90 25.15
CA ILE A 361 0.58 -7.22 25.80
C ILE A 361 -0.59 -6.78 24.91
N ALA A 362 -1.51 -7.70 24.69
CA ALA A 362 -2.79 -7.43 24.06
C ALA A 362 -3.83 -7.09 25.12
N PHE A 363 -4.65 -6.08 24.86
CA PHE A 363 -5.66 -5.53 25.76
C PHE A 363 -7.02 -5.49 25.09
N GLY A 364 -8.07 -5.79 25.86
CA GLY A 364 -9.47 -5.69 25.43
C GLY A 364 -10.07 -4.28 25.59
N GLY A 365 -9.26 -3.25 25.82
CA GLY A 365 -9.68 -1.86 25.93
C GLY A 365 -8.71 -0.98 26.70
N GLU A 366 -8.83 0.33 26.53
CA GLU A 366 -7.94 1.36 27.12
C GLU A 366 -7.87 1.31 28.66
N TRP A 367 -9.00 1.00 29.32
CA TRP A 367 -9.02 0.84 30.78
C TRP A 367 -8.02 -0.22 31.27
N SER A 368 -7.87 -1.32 30.53
CA SER A 368 -6.96 -2.41 30.86
C SER A 368 -5.49 -1.99 30.82
N VAL A 369 -5.13 -1.06 29.93
CA VAL A 369 -3.79 -0.46 29.87
C VAL A 369 -3.50 0.33 31.14
N GLY A 370 -4.44 1.20 31.53
CA GLY A 370 -4.33 2.00 32.76
C GLY A 370 -4.29 1.15 34.05
N PHE A 371 -5.04 0.04 34.08
CA PHE A 371 -4.99 -0.91 35.21
C PHE A 371 -3.61 -1.53 35.35
N LEU A 372 -3.06 -2.02 34.24
CA LEU A 372 -1.77 -2.73 34.24
C LEU A 372 -0.62 -1.85 34.73
N THR A 373 -0.53 -0.61 34.26
CA THR A 373 0.51 0.34 34.62
C THR A 373 0.43 0.72 36.10
N LYS A 374 -0.77 0.79 36.68
CA LYS A 374 -0.95 1.10 38.12
C LYS A 374 -0.57 -0.05 39.04
N HIS A 375 -0.74 -1.30 38.62
CA HIS A 375 -0.54 -2.47 39.47
C HIS A 375 0.80 -3.18 39.25
N ASN A 376 1.62 -2.72 38.30
CA ASN A 376 2.96 -3.24 38.03
C ASN A 376 3.97 -2.08 38.03
N GLU A 377 4.39 -1.66 39.21
CA GLU A 377 5.33 -0.54 39.36
C GLU A 377 6.66 -0.84 38.65
N GLY A 378 7.11 0.11 37.83
CA GLY A 378 8.32 -0.04 36.99
C GLY A 378 8.10 -0.72 35.64
N LEU A 379 6.88 -1.13 35.30
CA LEU A 379 6.56 -1.59 33.96
C LEU A 379 6.47 -0.39 32.98
N VAL A 380 7.25 -0.44 31.91
CA VAL A 380 7.24 0.57 30.84
C VAL A 380 6.69 -0.06 29.56
N LEU A 381 5.57 0.47 29.11
CA LEU A 381 4.92 0.10 27.84
C LEU A 381 5.22 1.13 26.77
N GLU A 382 5.29 0.69 25.54
CA GLU A 382 5.57 1.50 24.36
C GLU A 382 4.50 1.25 23.30
N ASP A 383 4.03 2.32 22.66
CA ASP A 383 3.02 2.24 21.61
C ASP A 383 3.58 1.59 20.33
N TRP A 384 2.69 1.01 19.54
CA TRP A 384 3.04 0.33 18.29
C TRP A 384 3.83 1.22 17.31
N LEU A 385 3.45 2.48 17.19
CA LEU A 385 4.07 3.42 16.26
C LEU A 385 5.45 3.95 16.72
N SER A 386 5.84 3.67 17.96
CA SER A 386 7.10 4.13 18.55
C SER A 386 8.26 3.13 18.34
N VAL A 387 7.97 1.96 17.75
CA VAL A 387 8.89 0.81 17.63
C VAL A 387 9.34 0.57 16.16
#